data_a84305ece46afb0cd58ef2549355ea0b
#
_entry.id   a84305ece46afb0cd58ef2549355ea0b
#
_cell.length_a   1.000
_cell.length_b   1.000
_cell.length_c   1.000
_cell.angle_alpha   90.00
_cell.angle_beta   90.00
_cell.angle_gamma   90.00
#
_symmetry.space_group_name_H-M   'P 1'
#
loop_
_entity.id
_entity.type
_entity.pdbx_description
1 polymer ?
#
loop_
_entity_poly.entity_id
_entity_poly.type
_entity_poly.pdbx_seq_one_letter_code
_entity_poly.pdbx_strand_id
1 'polypeptide(L)'
;MKNLRGTYVHRGDAYRRRNRLKRTALALSFFGAAAFVVANRKPAAKSAEAAPVQTPGFRINVSTDRSIASALDSTRDELALVRAELERAQKIINYSSRYNIGASLAGNIVDVASAEGIDPELAFRLVKLESDFNVRATSPVGAVGLTQVMPSTAKYYVKDVTREKLYDPQTNLRVGFRYLRGLVDEYDGNVKLALLVYNRGPVAVAKSRAQGDNPSNGYDRILTKGYRGSGVME
;
A
#
# COMPACT_ATOMS: atom_id res chain seq x y z
N MET A 1 2.75 -18.02 25.82
CA MET A 1 3.22 -18.36 27.18
C MET A 1 3.27 -17.07 28.00
N LYS A 2 2.62 -17.03 29.16
CA LYS A 2 2.72 -15.90 30.11
C LYS A 2 4.03 -16.06 30.88
N ASN A 3 4.84 -15.00 30.95
CA ASN A 3 5.93 -14.98 31.91
C ASN A 3 5.37 -14.65 33.30
N LEU A 4 6.12 -14.96 34.33
CA LEU A 4 5.73 -14.81 35.75
C LEU A 4 5.39 -13.36 36.19
N ARG A 5 5.41 -12.37 35.26
CA ARG A 5 5.06 -10.95 35.51
C ARG A 5 3.85 -10.46 34.72
N GLY A 6 3.07 -11.37 34.10
CA GLY A 6 1.80 -10.98 33.46
C GLY A 6 1.90 -10.11 32.19
N THR A 7 3.10 -9.86 31.68
CA THR A 7 3.31 -9.08 30.46
C THR A 7 3.16 -10.01 29.24
N TYR A 8 2.34 -9.57 28.30
CA TYR A 8 2.13 -10.28 27.03
C TYR A 8 3.40 -10.20 26.19
N VAL A 9 4.17 -11.28 26.10
CA VAL A 9 5.37 -11.36 25.25
C VAL A 9 4.88 -11.62 23.83
N HIS A 10 5.04 -10.64 22.96
CA HIS A 10 4.70 -10.74 21.55
C HIS A 10 5.54 -11.86 20.90
N ARG A 11 4.89 -12.80 20.20
CA ARG A 11 5.52 -13.95 19.52
C ARG A 11 6.62 -13.58 18.51
N GLY A 12 6.74 -12.32 18.13
CA GLY A 12 7.77 -11.82 17.22
C GLY A 12 9.19 -12.03 17.70
N ASP A 13 9.43 -12.10 19.01
CA ASP A 13 10.79 -12.24 19.58
C ASP A 13 11.29 -13.68 19.57
N ALA A 14 10.40 -14.68 19.65
CA ALA A 14 10.77 -16.08 19.56
C ALA A 14 11.12 -16.52 18.12
N TYR A 15 10.52 -15.86 17.12
CA TYR A 15 10.73 -16.17 15.71
C TYR A 15 12.02 -15.55 15.15
N ARG A 16 12.46 -14.40 15.68
CA ARG A 16 13.68 -13.69 15.23
C ARG A 16 14.97 -14.47 15.48
N ARG A 17 15.01 -15.36 16.47
CA ARG A 17 16.22 -16.17 16.77
C ARG A 17 16.47 -17.31 15.79
N ARG A 18 15.44 -17.82 15.07
CA ARG A 18 15.57 -19.03 14.22
C ARG A 18 15.94 -18.76 12.77
N ASN A 19 15.80 -17.52 12.28
CA ASN A 19 16.01 -17.19 10.86
C ASN A 19 17.32 -16.46 10.53
N ARG A 20 18.26 -16.30 11.51
CA ARG A 20 19.56 -15.65 11.24
C ARG A 20 20.59 -16.54 10.51
N LEU A 21 20.30 -17.80 10.24
CA LEU A 21 21.31 -18.77 9.75
C LEU A 21 21.12 -19.26 8.31
N LYS A 22 20.23 -18.69 7.51
CA LYS A 22 20.08 -19.10 6.11
C LYS A 22 19.91 -17.91 5.17
N ARG A 23 20.93 -17.08 4.99
CA ARG A 23 21.02 -16.14 3.87
C ARG A 23 22.45 -15.76 3.56
N THR A 24 23.10 -16.58 2.73
CA THR A 24 24.11 -16.14 1.76
C THR A 24 23.87 -16.89 0.47
N ALA A 25 23.94 -16.17 -0.65
CA ALA A 25 23.86 -16.58 -2.05
C ALA A 25 22.48 -16.46 -2.69
N LEU A 26 22.23 -15.40 -3.41
CA LEU A 26 22.10 -15.30 -4.88
C LEU A 26 21.81 -13.84 -5.28
N ALA A 27 22.83 -13.13 -5.65
CA ALA A 27 22.71 -11.90 -6.44
C ALA A 27 23.23 -12.21 -7.85
N LEU A 28 22.70 -11.50 -8.83
CA LEU A 28 23.11 -11.38 -10.24
C LEU A 28 22.23 -12.13 -11.24
N SER A 29 21.45 -11.31 -11.91
CA SER A 29 21.39 -11.14 -13.38
C SER A 29 19.98 -10.75 -13.83
N PHE A 30 19.87 -9.53 -14.32
CA PHE A 30 19.08 -9.13 -15.50
C PHE A 30 19.17 -7.61 -15.67
N PHE A 31 20.29 -7.17 -16.29
CA PHE A 31 20.31 -5.93 -17.04
C PHE A 31 20.33 -6.31 -18.52
N GLY A 32 19.24 -6.05 -19.20
CA GLY A 32 19.08 -6.25 -20.65
C GLY A 32 18.56 -4.96 -21.30
N ALA A 33 19.46 -4.31 -21.95
CA ALA A 33 19.42 -3.18 -22.84
C ALA A 33 18.11 -2.89 -23.58
N ALA A 34 17.63 -1.64 -23.49
CA ALA A 34 16.85 -1.00 -24.52
C ALA A 34 17.75 0.03 -25.23
N ALA A 35 18.23 -0.33 -26.40
CA ALA A 35 19.01 0.53 -27.27
C ALA A 35 18.08 1.56 -27.95
N PHE A 36 18.38 2.83 -27.71
CA PHE A 36 17.72 3.97 -28.33
C PHE A 36 18.42 4.28 -29.67
N VAL A 37 17.71 4.09 -30.80
CA VAL A 37 18.20 4.53 -32.11
C VAL A 37 17.74 5.96 -32.35
N VAL A 38 18.64 6.89 -32.21
CA VAL A 38 18.47 8.29 -32.69
C VAL A 38 18.96 8.37 -34.12
N ALA A 39 18.04 8.47 -35.06
CA ALA A 39 18.37 8.74 -36.45
C ALA A 39 18.71 10.22 -36.66
N ASN A 40 19.94 10.46 -36.97
CA ASN A 40 20.52 11.74 -37.30
C ASN A 40 20.08 12.15 -38.71
N ARG A 41 19.28 13.21 -38.88
CA ARG A 41 18.97 13.83 -40.17
C ARG A 41 19.57 15.22 -40.19
N LYS A 42 20.57 15.41 -41.10
CA LYS A 42 21.14 16.72 -41.48
C LYS A 42 20.12 17.52 -42.29
N PRO A 43 20.00 18.83 -42.09
CA PRO A 43 19.22 19.69 -42.97
C PRO A 43 20.04 20.07 -44.20
N ALA A 44 19.46 19.86 -45.38
CA ALA A 44 19.95 20.44 -46.64
C ALA A 44 19.40 21.84 -46.83
N ALA A 45 20.29 22.83 -46.86
CA ALA A 45 19.92 24.20 -47.22
C ALA A 45 19.74 24.29 -48.73
N LYS A 46 18.59 24.81 -49.18
CA LYS A 46 18.40 25.35 -50.53
C LYS A 46 17.67 26.68 -50.37
N SER A 47 18.43 27.76 -50.65
CA SER A 47 17.91 29.10 -50.86
C SER A 47 17.07 29.15 -52.11
N ALA A 48 15.81 29.59 -51.98
CA ALA A 48 14.95 29.93 -53.09
C ALA A 48 14.33 31.32 -52.84
N GLU A 49 14.46 32.12 -53.84
CA GLU A 49 14.09 33.51 -54.09
C GLU A 49 12.64 33.85 -53.72
N ALA A 50 12.47 35.01 -53.08
CA ALA A 50 11.18 35.49 -52.56
C ALA A 50 10.27 35.96 -53.66
N ALA A 51 9.09 35.30 -53.81
CA ALA A 51 7.92 35.83 -54.51
C ALA A 51 7.02 36.58 -53.52
N PRO A 52 6.24 37.60 -53.95
CA PRO A 52 5.46 38.45 -53.05
C PRO A 52 4.35 37.65 -52.39
N VAL A 53 4.36 37.69 -51.05
CA VAL A 53 3.37 37.05 -50.19
C VAL A 53 2.03 37.77 -50.29
N GLN A 54 1.11 37.19 -51.02
CA GLN A 54 -0.31 37.43 -50.76
C GLN A 54 -0.70 36.77 -49.44
N THR A 55 -1.03 37.58 -48.44
CA THR A 55 -1.57 37.08 -47.17
C THR A 55 -2.92 36.43 -47.39
N PRO A 56 -3.04 35.09 -47.37
CA PRO A 56 -4.33 34.44 -47.27
C PRO A 56 -4.88 34.75 -45.89
N GLY A 57 -6.09 35.31 -45.85
CA GLY A 57 -6.79 35.49 -44.58
C GLY A 57 -6.80 34.17 -43.80
N PHE A 58 -6.15 34.16 -42.62
CA PHE A 58 -6.06 33.02 -41.74
C PHE A 58 -7.48 32.69 -41.22
N ARG A 59 -8.18 31.79 -41.92
CA ARG A 59 -9.41 31.21 -41.43
C ARG A 59 -9.06 30.15 -40.40
N ILE A 60 -9.17 30.49 -39.11
CA ILE A 60 -9.09 29.53 -38.04
C ILE A 60 -10.18 28.47 -38.27
N ASN A 61 -9.77 27.26 -38.58
CA ASN A 61 -10.71 26.17 -38.81
C ASN A 61 -11.06 25.57 -37.44
N VAL A 62 -12.16 26.00 -36.84
CA VAL A 62 -12.65 25.63 -35.50
C VAL A 62 -12.75 24.10 -35.33
N SER A 63 -12.90 23.34 -36.41
CA SER A 63 -12.90 21.87 -36.38
C SER A 63 -11.53 21.28 -36.09
N THR A 64 -10.46 21.91 -36.57
CA THR A 64 -9.07 21.49 -36.32
C THR A 64 -8.67 21.72 -34.86
N ASP A 65 -9.10 22.83 -34.27
CA ASP A 65 -8.82 23.15 -32.87
C ASP A 65 -9.49 22.16 -31.91
N ARG A 66 -10.72 21.71 -32.21
CA ARG A 66 -11.41 20.67 -31.42
C ARG A 66 -10.70 19.31 -31.49
N SER A 67 -10.21 18.93 -32.67
CA SER A 67 -9.48 17.65 -32.83
C SER A 67 -8.15 17.66 -32.12
N ILE A 68 -7.45 18.79 -32.13
CA ILE A 68 -6.18 18.96 -31.38
C ILE A 68 -6.46 18.96 -29.87
N ALA A 69 -7.49 19.63 -29.41
CA ALA A 69 -7.85 19.64 -27.99
C ALA A 69 -8.19 18.23 -27.49
N SER A 70 -9.01 17.47 -28.24
CA SER A 70 -9.34 16.09 -27.86
C SER A 70 -8.13 15.15 -27.88
N ALA A 71 -7.21 15.32 -28.81
CA ALA A 71 -5.97 14.56 -28.85
C ALA A 71 -5.05 14.89 -27.67
N LEU A 72 -4.97 16.18 -27.29
CA LEU A 72 -4.21 16.61 -26.10
C LEU A 72 -4.79 16.05 -24.81
N ASP A 73 -6.10 16.04 -24.66
CA ASP A 73 -6.77 15.48 -23.48
C ASP A 73 -6.54 13.97 -23.40
N SER A 74 -6.70 13.23 -24.50
CA SER A 74 -6.38 11.80 -24.55
C SER A 74 -4.93 11.52 -24.16
N THR A 75 -3.98 12.31 -24.66
CA THR A 75 -2.55 12.14 -24.33
C THR A 75 -2.26 12.45 -22.85
N ARG A 76 -2.95 13.44 -22.27
CA ARG A 76 -2.87 13.75 -20.83
C ARG A 76 -3.37 12.59 -19.98
N ASP A 77 -4.49 11.99 -20.37
CA ASP A 77 -5.09 10.86 -19.66
C ASP A 77 -4.16 9.63 -19.72
N GLU A 78 -3.60 9.33 -20.90
CA GLU A 78 -2.61 8.27 -21.06
C GLU A 78 -1.36 8.52 -20.19
N LEU A 79 -0.85 9.75 -20.18
CA LEU A 79 0.30 10.12 -19.35
C LEU A 79 -0.01 9.99 -17.84
N ALA A 80 -1.22 10.37 -17.41
CA ALA A 80 -1.64 10.22 -16.03
C ALA A 80 -1.71 8.74 -15.63
N LEU A 81 -2.25 7.89 -16.50
CA LEU A 81 -2.29 6.43 -16.29
C LEU A 81 -0.89 5.84 -16.14
N VAL A 82 0.02 6.13 -17.08
CA VAL A 82 1.40 5.63 -17.06
C VAL A 82 2.15 6.10 -15.80
N ARG A 83 1.93 7.35 -15.37
CA ARG A 83 2.50 7.85 -14.11
C ARG A 83 1.98 7.10 -12.89
N ALA A 84 0.68 6.85 -12.82
CA ALA A 84 0.08 6.09 -11.72
C ALA A 84 0.62 4.65 -11.66
N GLU A 85 0.78 3.99 -12.81
CA GLU A 85 1.38 2.66 -12.89
C GLU A 85 2.85 2.66 -12.46
N LEU A 86 3.62 3.66 -12.86
CA LEU A 86 5.03 3.81 -12.45
C LEU A 86 5.16 4.02 -10.94
N GLU A 87 4.36 4.91 -10.36
CA GLU A 87 4.33 5.14 -8.91
C GLU A 87 3.94 3.88 -8.14
N ARG A 88 2.94 3.15 -8.63
CA ARG A 88 2.56 1.86 -8.07
C ARG A 88 3.71 0.86 -8.12
N ALA A 89 4.37 0.71 -9.27
CA ALA A 89 5.50 -0.18 -9.44
C ALA A 89 6.66 0.20 -8.50
N GLN A 90 6.98 1.48 -8.37
CA GLN A 90 8.01 1.98 -7.46
C GLN A 90 7.68 1.67 -5.99
N LYS A 91 6.42 1.86 -5.58
CA LYS A 91 5.97 1.49 -4.23
C LYS A 91 6.18 0.00 -3.98
N ILE A 92 5.78 -0.86 -4.93
CA ILE A 92 5.95 -2.32 -4.82
C ILE A 92 7.42 -2.69 -4.67
N ILE A 93 8.30 -2.16 -5.51
CA ILE A 93 9.74 -2.43 -5.46
C ILE A 93 10.33 -1.98 -4.12
N ASN A 94 10.02 -0.76 -3.69
CA ASN A 94 10.52 -0.20 -2.45
C ASN A 94 10.09 -1.02 -1.22
N TYR A 95 8.81 -1.39 -1.13
CA TYR A 95 8.32 -2.18 0.00
C TYR A 95 8.77 -3.64 -0.06
N SER A 96 8.81 -4.25 -1.24
CA SER A 96 9.35 -5.60 -1.44
C SER A 96 10.82 -5.68 -0.95
N SER A 97 11.64 -4.72 -1.35
CA SER A 97 13.04 -4.62 -0.92
C SER A 97 13.16 -4.32 0.58
N ARG A 98 12.43 -3.32 1.08
CA ARG A 98 12.49 -2.87 2.49
C ARG A 98 12.12 -3.97 3.48
N TYR A 99 11.09 -4.75 3.17
CA TYR A 99 10.59 -5.81 4.04
C TYR A 99 11.09 -7.20 3.65
N ASN A 100 11.83 -7.29 2.55
CA ASN A 100 12.37 -8.53 2.00
C ASN A 100 11.28 -9.60 1.79
N ILE A 101 10.22 -9.22 1.08
CA ILE A 101 9.08 -10.06 0.71
C ILE A 101 8.95 -10.11 -0.81
N GLY A 102 8.22 -11.10 -1.34
CA GLY A 102 7.96 -11.20 -2.77
C GLY A 102 7.16 -10.02 -3.32
N ALA A 103 7.46 -9.57 -4.55
CA ALA A 103 6.79 -8.45 -5.20
C ALA A 103 5.27 -8.67 -5.35
N SER A 104 4.82 -9.91 -5.52
CA SER A 104 3.40 -10.25 -5.59
C SER A 104 2.67 -9.93 -4.27
N LEU A 105 3.25 -10.30 -3.12
CA LEU A 105 2.67 -9.98 -1.83
C LEU A 105 2.73 -8.46 -1.55
N ALA A 106 3.84 -7.81 -1.90
CA ALA A 106 3.95 -6.36 -1.78
C ALA A 106 2.90 -5.64 -2.63
N GLY A 107 2.67 -6.12 -3.87
CA GLY A 107 1.62 -5.62 -4.75
C GLY A 107 0.23 -5.76 -4.14
N ASN A 108 -0.11 -6.94 -3.63
CA ASN A 108 -1.39 -7.15 -2.94
C ASN A 108 -1.60 -6.17 -1.78
N ILE A 109 -0.56 -5.92 -0.97
CA ILE A 109 -0.65 -4.97 0.16
C ILE A 109 -0.85 -3.54 -0.35
N VAL A 110 -0.07 -3.08 -1.35
CA VAL A 110 -0.19 -1.75 -1.94
C VAL A 110 -1.59 -1.55 -2.51
N ASP A 111 -2.07 -2.49 -3.32
CA ASP A 111 -3.33 -2.38 -4.04
C ASP A 111 -4.52 -2.37 -3.09
N VAL A 112 -4.54 -3.32 -2.15
CA VAL A 112 -5.66 -3.41 -1.19
C VAL A 112 -5.64 -2.25 -0.20
N ALA A 113 -4.47 -1.80 0.27
CA ALA A 113 -4.36 -0.63 1.13
C ALA A 113 -4.92 0.61 0.42
N SER A 114 -4.52 0.84 -0.82
CA SER A 114 -5.02 1.96 -1.64
C SER A 114 -6.54 1.86 -1.86
N ALA A 115 -7.06 0.68 -2.18
CA ALA A 115 -8.48 0.47 -2.41
C ALA A 115 -9.35 0.66 -1.15
N GLU A 116 -8.82 0.35 0.03
CA GLU A 116 -9.51 0.53 1.32
C GLU A 116 -9.16 1.87 1.99
N GLY A 117 -8.45 2.76 1.30
CA GLY A 117 -8.09 4.10 1.79
C GLY A 117 -7.13 4.11 2.98
N ILE A 118 -6.29 3.08 3.11
CA ILE A 118 -5.23 3.00 4.13
C ILE A 118 -3.90 3.42 3.52
N ASP A 119 -3.13 4.24 4.25
CA ASP A 119 -1.77 4.57 3.85
C ASP A 119 -0.93 3.28 3.72
N PRO A 120 -0.33 3.02 2.55
CA PRO A 120 0.49 1.83 2.34
C PRO A 120 1.61 1.66 3.37
N GLU A 121 2.24 2.73 3.85
CA GLU A 121 3.27 2.59 4.88
C GLU A 121 2.70 2.05 6.19
N LEU A 122 1.53 2.54 6.62
CA LEU A 122 0.85 2.00 7.80
C LEU A 122 0.41 0.56 7.57
N ALA A 123 -0.12 0.24 6.38
CA ALA A 123 -0.53 -1.11 6.00
C ALA A 123 0.62 -2.12 6.12
N PHE A 124 1.80 -1.79 5.58
CA PHE A 124 2.98 -2.66 5.68
C PHE A 124 3.47 -2.83 7.11
N ARG A 125 3.43 -1.77 7.91
CA ARG A 125 3.79 -1.82 9.34
C ARG A 125 2.84 -2.73 10.11
N LEU A 126 1.53 -2.61 9.85
CA LEU A 126 0.51 -3.47 10.45
C LEU A 126 0.76 -4.94 10.12
N VAL A 127 0.85 -5.29 8.84
CA VAL A 127 1.09 -6.67 8.38
C VAL A 127 2.40 -7.22 8.94
N LYS A 128 3.45 -6.40 9.00
CA LYS A 128 4.72 -6.78 9.63
C LYS A 128 4.56 -7.14 11.10
N LEU A 129 3.82 -6.32 11.84
CA LEU A 129 3.65 -6.52 13.29
C LEU A 129 2.72 -7.71 13.59
N GLU A 130 1.65 -7.88 12.82
CA GLU A 130 0.64 -8.91 13.03
C GLU A 130 1.11 -10.32 12.66
N SER A 131 1.73 -10.47 11.51
CA SER A 131 2.04 -11.80 10.96
C SER A 131 3.49 -12.02 10.52
N ASP A 132 4.32 -10.97 10.52
CA ASP A 132 5.62 -10.98 9.84
C ASP A 132 5.49 -11.42 8.36
N PHE A 133 4.42 -10.97 7.70
CA PHE A 133 4.06 -11.34 6.32
C PHE A 133 3.77 -12.84 6.12
N ASN A 134 3.45 -13.57 7.18
CA ASN A 134 3.05 -14.95 7.07
C ASN A 134 1.56 -15.06 6.75
N VAL A 135 1.24 -15.43 5.51
CA VAL A 135 -0.14 -15.60 5.01
C VAL A 135 -0.94 -16.62 5.84
N ARG A 136 -0.25 -17.64 6.39
CA ARG A 136 -0.89 -18.70 7.19
C ARG A 136 -0.70 -18.52 8.70
N ALA A 137 -0.41 -17.30 9.15
CA ALA A 137 -0.31 -17.03 10.57
C ALA A 137 -1.65 -17.30 11.27
N THR A 138 -1.56 -17.92 12.44
CA THR A 138 -2.71 -18.17 13.31
C THR A 138 -2.30 -17.94 14.75
N SER A 139 -3.07 -17.12 15.47
CA SER A 139 -2.81 -16.87 16.88
C SER A 139 -3.48 -17.93 17.76
N PRO A 140 -3.06 -18.09 19.04
CA PRO A 140 -3.69 -18.98 19.99
C PRO A 140 -5.17 -18.64 20.28
N VAL A 141 -5.55 -17.37 20.08
CA VAL A 141 -6.92 -16.88 20.27
C VAL A 141 -7.75 -16.96 19.01
N GLY A 142 -7.17 -17.47 17.90
CA GLY A 142 -7.89 -17.73 16.65
C GLY A 142 -7.87 -16.61 15.61
N ALA A 143 -7.05 -15.57 15.79
CA ALA A 143 -6.82 -14.57 14.74
C ALA A 143 -6.05 -15.19 13.56
N VAL A 144 -6.33 -14.75 12.32
CA VAL A 144 -5.93 -15.44 11.10
C VAL A 144 -5.28 -14.50 10.10
N GLY A 145 -4.23 -14.98 9.44
CA GLY A 145 -3.64 -14.42 8.23
C GLY A 145 -2.78 -13.18 8.45
N LEU A 146 -2.58 -12.43 7.38
CA LEU A 146 -1.65 -11.30 7.30
C LEU A 146 -1.92 -10.19 8.31
N THR A 147 -3.19 -9.87 8.52
CA THR A 147 -3.66 -8.79 9.41
C THR A 147 -4.18 -9.31 10.75
N GLN A 148 -4.05 -10.61 11.03
CA GLN A 148 -4.52 -11.26 12.26
C GLN A 148 -5.96 -10.91 12.64
N VAL A 149 -6.84 -10.95 11.66
CA VAL A 149 -8.26 -10.66 11.85
C VAL A 149 -8.96 -11.85 12.51
N MET A 150 -9.86 -11.55 13.46
CA MET A 150 -10.72 -12.57 14.05
C MET A 150 -11.83 -12.98 13.05
N PRO A 151 -12.14 -14.29 12.91
CA PRO A 151 -13.25 -14.72 12.04
C PRO A 151 -14.59 -14.09 12.39
N SER A 152 -14.84 -13.80 13.67
CA SER A 152 -16.02 -13.05 14.11
C SER A 152 -16.07 -11.63 13.54
N THR A 153 -14.94 -10.91 13.55
CA THR A 153 -14.83 -9.58 12.97
C THR A 153 -15.00 -9.62 11.45
N ALA A 154 -14.41 -10.62 10.79
CA ALA A 154 -14.47 -10.75 9.33
C ALA A 154 -15.92 -10.91 8.80
N LYS A 155 -16.81 -11.55 9.56
CA LYS A 155 -18.22 -11.73 9.19
C LYS A 155 -19.00 -10.42 9.01
N TYR A 156 -18.57 -9.34 9.63
CA TYR A 156 -19.18 -8.01 9.44
C TYR A 156 -18.84 -7.40 8.07
N TYR A 157 -17.74 -7.83 7.44
CA TYR A 157 -17.22 -7.25 6.20
C TYR A 157 -17.40 -8.14 4.98
N VAL A 158 -17.40 -9.47 5.18
CA VAL A 158 -17.52 -10.43 4.10
C VAL A 158 -18.55 -11.49 4.47
N LYS A 159 -19.63 -11.54 3.67
CA LYS A 159 -20.66 -12.57 3.83
C LYS A 159 -20.05 -13.96 3.62
N ASP A 160 -20.47 -14.92 4.43
CA ASP A 160 -20.05 -16.33 4.33
C ASP A 160 -18.51 -16.53 4.33
N VAL A 161 -17.79 -15.65 5.03
CA VAL A 161 -16.36 -15.81 5.22
C VAL A 161 -16.08 -16.98 6.14
N THR A 162 -15.21 -17.89 5.69
CA THR A 162 -14.70 -18.99 6.51
C THR A 162 -13.26 -18.69 6.95
N ARG A 163 -12.77 -19.46 7.91
CA ARG A 163 -11.37 -19.36 8.35
C ARG A 163 -10.40 -19.62 7.19
N GLU A 164 -10.72 -20.58 6.32
CA GLU A 164 -9.92 -20.94 5.16
C GLU A 164 -9.82 -19.80 4.15
N LYS A 165 -10.94 -19.09 3.93
CA LYS A 165 -10.97 -17.89 3.08
C LYS A 165 -10.10 -16.74 3.63
N LEU A 166 -9.90 -16.68 4.95
CA LEU A 166 -9.02 -15.69 5.56
C LEU A 166 -7.52 -15.98 5.39
N TYR A 167 -7.13 -17.13 4.85
CA TYR A 167 -5.75 -17.36 4.41
C TYR A 167 -5.50 -16.87 2.97
N ASP A 168 -6.54 -16.48 2.23
CA ASP A 168 -6.36 -15.75 0.98
C ASP A 168 -5.86 -14.33 1.26
N PRO A 169 -4.69 -13.94 0.70
CA PRO A 169 -4.09 -12.64 0.99
C PRO A 169 -5.00 -11.45 0.71
N GLN A 170 -5.70 -11.45 -0.43
CA GLN A 170 -6.57 -10.34 -0.80
C GLN A 170 -7.78 -10.21 0.12
N THR A 171 -8.43 -11.32 0.44
CA THR A 171 -9.56 -11.34 1.37
C THR A 171 -9.14 -10.87 2.76
N ASN A 172 -8.01 -11.38 3.26
CA ASN A 172 -7.51 -11.03 4.59
C ASN A 172 -7.13 -9.55 4.71
N LEU A 173 -6.34 -9.05 3.76
CA LEU A 173 -5.93 -7.65 3.71
C LEU A 173 -7.14 -6.72 3.61
N ARG A 174 -8.09 -7.04 2.72
CA ARG A 174 -9.31 -6.24 2.55
C ARG A 174 -10.11 -6.14 3.85
N VAL A 175 -10.32 -7.24 4.53
CA VAL A 175 -11.06 -7.25 5.81
C VAL A 175 -10.30 -6.45 6.87
N GLY A 176 -9.00 -6.70 7.03
CA GLY A 176 -8.19 -6.04 8.06
C GLY A 176 -8.07 -4.54 7.84
N PHE A 177 -7.85 -4.10 6.60
CA PHE A 177 -7.72 -2.67 6.30
C PHE A 177 -9.06 -1.95 6.37
N ARG A 178 -10.15 -2.58 5.92
CA ARG A 178 -11.50 -2.01 6.06
C ARG A 178 -11.90 -1.89 7.53
N TYR A 179 -11.55 -2.86 8.36
CA TYR A 179 -11.74 -2.78 9.81
C TYR A 179 -10.93 -1.62 10.40
N LEU A 180 -9.64 -1.50 10.06
CA LEU A 180 -8.81 -0.40 10.53
C LEU A 180 -9.35 0.96 10.07
N ARG A 181 -9.76 1.09 8.80
CA ARG A 181 -10.37 2.31 8.26
C ARG A 181 -11.61 2.71 9.06
N GLY A 182 -12.52 1.78 9.30
CA GLY A 182 -13.71 2.03 10.10
C GLY A 182 -13.39 2.49 11.52
N LEU A 183 -12.35 1.93 12.15
CA LEU A 183 -11.88 2.39 13.45
C LEU A 183 -11.26 3.80 13.40
N VAL A 184 -10.50 4.13 12.36
CA VAL A 184 -9.98 5.50 12.24
C VAL A 184 -11.11 6.50 12.07
N ASP A 185 -12.13 6.17 11.29
CA ASP A 185 -13.31 7.01 11.11
C ASP A 185 -14.15 7.10 12.42
N GLU A 186 -14.33 5.99 13.15
CA GLU A 186 -15.06 5.95 14.43
C GLU A 186 -14.40 6.80 15.53
N TYR A 187 -13.07 6.91 15.48
CA TYR A 187 -12.28 7.66 16.46
C TYR A 187 -11.75 9.00 15.92
N ASP A 188 -12.49 9.65 15.01
CA ASP A 188 -12.24 11.00 14.51
C ASP A 188 -10.81 11.22 13.98
N GLY A 189 -10.28 10.24 13.26
CA GLY A 189 -8.93 10.28 12.71
C GLY A 189 -7.82 9.97 13.72
N ASN A 190 -8.16 9.60 14.95
CA ASN A 190 -7.15 9.25 15.96
C ASN A 190 -6.56 7.86 15.70
N VAL A 191 -5.58 7.80 14.79
CA VAL A 191 -4.91 6.56 14.38
C VAL A 191 -4.36 5.76 15.56
N LYS A 192 -3.79 6.41 16.58
CA LYS A 192 -3.24 5.70 17.73
C LYS A 192 -4.31 4.97 18.51
N LEU A 193 -5.45 5.63 18.73
CA LEU A 193 -6.57 5.02 19.43
C LEU A 193 -7.21 3.91 18.59
N ALA A 194 -7.38 4.12 17.28
CA ALA A 194 -7.86 3.10 16.34
C ALA A 194 -6.97 1.84 16.36
N LEU A 195 -5.65 2.00 16.35
CA LEU A 195 -4.69 0.90 16.44
C LEU A 195 -4.78 0.15 17.77
N LEU A 196 -5.01 0.84 18.88
CA LEU A 196 -5.22 0.20 20.18
C LEU A 196 -6.51 -0.62 20.19
N VAL A 197 -7.58 -0.09 19.62
CA VAL A 197 -8.86 -0.82 19.49
C VAL A 197 -8.72 -2.00 18.55
N TYR A 198 -8.01 -1.85 17.44
CA TYR A 198 -7.70 -2.94 16.53
C TYR A 198 -7.04 -4.14 17.24
N ASN A 199 -6.03 -3.84 18.07
CA ASN A 199 -5.24 -4.86 18.77
C ASN A 199 -5.93 -5.45 20.00
N ARG A 200 -6.59 -4.61 20.83
CA ARG A 200 -7.14 -4.98 22.14
C ARG A 200 -8.64 -5.22 22.14
N GLY A 201 -9.31 -4.78 21.09
CA GLY A 201 -10.76 -4.72 21.00
C GLY A 201 -11.37 -3.49 21.70
N PRO A 202 -12.57 -3.07 21.27
CA PRO A 202 -13.22 -1.85 21.76
C PRO A 202 -13.55 -1.92 23.26
N VAL A 203 -14.01 -3.07 23.75
CA VAL A 203 -14.40 -3.24 25.17
C VAL A 203 -13.21 -3.04 26.11
N ALA A 204 -12.06 -3.63 25.78
CA ALA A 204 -10.87 -3.52 26.63
C ALA A 204 -10.30 -2.08 26.68
N VAL A 205 -10.33 -1.39 25.53
CA VAL A 205 -9.89 0.03 25.45
C VAL A 205 -10.86 0.94 26.19
N ALA A 206 -12.18 0.76 26.00
CA ALA A 206 -13.21 1.53 26.71
C ALA A 206 -13.11 1.36 28.22
N LYS A 207 -12.92 0.11 28.69
CA LYS A 207 -12.75 -0.18 30.13
C LYS A 207 -11.54 0.54 30.72
N SER A 208 -10.37 0.46 30.06
CA SER A 208 -9.16 1.16 30.53
C SER A 208 -9.40 2.67 30.63
N ARG A 209 -10.03 3.27 29.64
CA ARG A 209 -10.33 4.71 29.64
C ARG A 209 -11.33 5.10 30.74
N ALA A 210 -12.37 4.30 30.96
CA ALA A 210 -13.36 4.54 32.03
C ALA A 210 -12.74 4.48 33.44
N GLN A 211 -11.65 3.72 33.61
CA GLN A 211 -10.89 3.62 34.86
C GLN A 211 -9.82 4.70 35.00
N GLY A 212 -9.67 5.60 34.02
CA GLY A 212 -8.62 6.62 34.00
C GLY A 212 -7.24 6.08 33.63
N ASP A 213 -7.15 4.79 33.22
CA ASP A 213 -5.90 4.15 32.85
C ASP A 213 -5.49 4.49 31.41
N ASN A 214 -4.19 4.48 31.16
CA ASN A 214 -3.68 4.58 29.79
C ASN A 214 -3.95 3.26 29.05
N PRO A 215 -4.77 3.26 27.97
CA PRO A 215 -5.06 2.05 27.21
C PRO A 215 -3.87 1.53 26.39
N SER A 216 -2.76 2.28 26.27
CA SER A 216 -1.62 1.88 25.44
C SER A 216 -0.89 0.69 26.05
N ASN A 217 -0.74 -0.37 25.24
CA ASN A 217 0.12 -1.51 25.51
C ASN A 217 1.42 -1.47 24.69
N GLY A 218 1.69 -0.35 24.02
CA GLY A 218 2.85 -0.15 23.15
C GLY A 218 2.62 -0.49 21.68
N TYR A 219 1.51 -1.12 21.32
CA TYR A 219 1.18 -1.49 19.94
C TYR A 219 1.08 -0.26 19.03
N ASP A 220 0.35 0.75 19.46
CA ASP A 220 0.23 2.04 18.78
C ASP A 220 1.59 2.71 18.58
N ARG A 221 2.43 2.72 19.60
CA ARG A 221 3.77 3.33 19.53
C ARG A 221 4.70 2.62 18.57
N ILE A 222 4.65 1.28 18.49
CA ILE A 222 5.47 0.50 17.56
C ILE A 222 5.09 0.85 16.12
N LEU A 223 3.80 0.89 15.81
CA LEU A 223 3.30 1.17 14.45
C LEU A 223 3.53 2.61 14.03
N THR A 224 3.40 3.57 14.96
CA THR A 224 3.53 4.99 14.64
C THR A 224 4.94 5.56 14.85
N LYS A 225 5.91 4.77 15.30
CA LYS A 225 7.29 5.23 15.49
C LYS A 225 7.90 5.71 14.16
N GLY A 226 8.16 7.01 14.05
CA GLY A 226 8.69 7.63 12.82
C GLY A 226 7.71 7.66 11.64
N TYR A 227 6.44 7.29 11.86
CA TYR A 227 5.37 7.45 10.88
C TYR A 227 4.84 8.88 10.92
N ARG A 228 4.68 9.48 9.73
CA ARG A 228 4.25 10.89 9.58
C ARG A 228 2.90 11.04 8.85
N GLY A 229 2.32 9.93 8.41
CA GLY A 229 1.04 9.94 7.69
C GLY A 229 -0.17 10.07 8.62
N SER A 230 -1.32 10.36 8.03
CA SER A 230 -2.64 10.41 8.71
C SER A 230 -3.25 9.02 8.96
N GLY A 231 -2.63 7.97 8.45
CA GLY A 231 -3.13 6.59 8.53
C GLY A 231 -4.11 6.21 7.43
N VAL A 232 -4.83 7.18 6.93
CA VAL A 232 -5.81 7.04 5.85
C VAL A 232 -5.45 7.97 4.69
N MET A 233 -5.85 7.58 3.48
CA MET A 233 -5.76 8.41 2.29
C MET A 233 -7.10 9.13 2.09
N GLU A 234 -7.03 10.40 1.71
CA GLU A 234 -8.18 11.21 1.31
C GLU A 234 -8.69 10.82 -0.09
#